data_02846b917312589ff3c8a90cd97493e2
#
_entry.id   02846b917312589ff3c8a90cd97493e2
#
_cell.length_a   1.000
_cell.length_b   1.000
_cell.length_c   1.000
_cell.angle_alpha   90.00
_cell.angle_beta   90.00
_cell.angle_gamma   90.00
#
_symmetry.space_group_name_H-M   'P 1'
#
loop_
_entity.id
_entity.type
_entity.pdbx_description
1 polymer ?
#
loop_
_entity_poly.entity_id
_entity_poly.type
_entity_poly.pdbx_seq_one_letter_code
_entity_poly.pdbx_strand_id
1 'polypeptide(L)'
;MKVAMLGTFATEGFTVLLGILTGSLVARLLLPEGRGALAAVLFWPQLLAGIGFLSLGEAVTYRIGILPERESLIRASSFWPALAMSVVILAGGYLLMPFLLGEGRAHLWTLARFYLLYIPFNFVALALLATDQGRLEFERFNMLRLLVPLLYLAGIFLLWMTAKVSVGWFVAANFAATFLVALLALRLNGSLFLHKPSLEEAKSLFTYALRFHPATIVLLLAGQVDVFVVLALWDDATLGQYVIALTIASSGLSIISGAYHKVLFPHVAQIHDRAGQIGLLARGVRHATLLLVALSLPLGLLMPWIVPLLFGEAFNDAVIPALVLVAAYVLVGLKSIVIQSLRGFGEGGRGLIAAAISVVIVLVAAWPLGKHMGLVGVSIAVAVANLGSLGYLAYDLSRRFQVNLKDLWGLNPRTMNEVWSATTTL
;
A
#
# COMPACT_ATOMS: atom_id res chain seq x y z
N MET A 1 -15.68 -19.95 -3.34
CA MET A 1 -14.50 -19.43 -2.63
C MET A 1 -13.22 -19.47 -3.47
N LYS A 2 -12.75 -20.62 -4.01
CA LYS A 2 -11.54 -20.70 -4.86
C LYS A 2 -11.54 -19.74 -6.05
N VAL A 3 -12.64 -19.65 -6.81
CA VAL A 3 -12.78 -18.75 -7.97
C VAL A 3 -12.66 -17.27 -7.57
N ALA A 4 -13.30 -16.87 -6.47
CA ALA A 4 -13.23 -15.49 -5.96
C ALA A 4 -11.81 -15.12 -5.48
N MET A 5 -11.09 -16.06 -4.86
CA MET A 5 -9.69 -15.89 -4.48
C MET A 5 -8.79 -15.72 -5.72
N LEU A 6 -8.92 -16.59 -6.71
CA LEU A 6 -8.17 -16.49 -7.98
C LEU A 6 -8.45 -15.17 -8.69
N GLY A 7 -9.72 -14.74 -8.75
CA GLY A 7 -10.11 -13.44 -9.31
C GLY A 7 -9.44 -12.27 -8.59
N THR A 8 -9.38 -12.30 -7.25
CA THR A 8 -8.71 -11.24 -6.47
C THR A 8 -7.20 -11.23 -6.68
N PHE A 9 -6.55 -12.41 -6.79
CA PHE A 9 -5.12 -12.49 -7.12
C PHE A 9 -4.82 -11.95 -8.52
N ALA A 10 -5.64 -12.35 -9.52
CA ALA A 10 -5.49 -11.84 -10.88
C ALA A 10 -5.67 -10.31 -10.93
N THR A 11 -6.65 -9.77 -10.22
CA THR A 11 -6.89 -8.33 -10.10
C THR A 11 -5.68 -7.60 -9.49
N GLU A 12 -5.05 -8.14 -8.46
CA GLU A 12 -3.86 -7.53 -7.87
C GLU A 12 -2.67 -7.54 -8.83
N GLY A 13 -2.40 -8.67 -9.47
CA GLY A 13 -1.34 -8.76 -10.49
C GLY A 13 -1.57 -7.78 -11.63
N PHE A 14 -2.82 -7.67 -12.11
CA PHE A 14 -3.18 -6.73 -13.17
C PHE A 14 -3.08 -5.26 -12.72
N THR A 15 -3.46 -4.95 -11.48
CA THR A 15 -3.29 -3.61 -10.89
C THR A 15 -1.82 -3.20 -10.83
N VAL A 16 -0.92 -4.13 -10.46
CA VAL A 16 0.54 -3.88 -10.47
C VAL A 16 1.03 -3.61 -11.89
N LEU A 17 0.61 -4.39 -12.87
CA LEU A 17 0.96 -4.16 -14.28
C LEU A 17 0.48 -2.80 -14.78
N LEU A 18 -0.78 -2.44 -14.51
CA LEU A 18 -1.32 -1.12 -14.82
C LEU A 18 -0.52 -0.01 -14.14
N GLY A 19 -0.11 -0.21 -12.89
CA GLY A 19 0.73 0.72 -12.14
C GLY A 19 2.09 0.96 -12.81
N ILE A 20 2.76 -0.11 -13.26
CA ILE A 20 4.03 -0.01 -13.99
C ILE A 20 3.84 0.70 -15.34
N LEU A 21 2.82 0.31 -16.12
CA LEU A 21 2.53 0.94 -17.42
C LEU A 21 2.20 2.43 -17.27
N THR A 22 1.33 2.75 -16.31
CA THR A 22 0.99 4.15 -15.99
C THR A 22 2.21 4.93 -15.53
N GLY A 23 2.99 4.36 -14.61
CA GLY A 23 4.22 4.95 -14.10
C GLY A 23 5.25 5.20 -15.20
N SER A 24 5.43 4.25 -16.11
CA SER A 24 6.32 4.37 -17.27
C SER A 24 5.88 5.49 -18.22
N LEU A 25 4.60 5.52 -18.60
CA LEU A 25 4.07 6.54 -19.51
C LEU A 25 4.16 7.93 -18.88
N VAL A 26 3.77 8.08 -17.61
CA VAL A 26 3.86 9.35 -16.86
C VAL A 26 5.31 9.83 -16.77
N ALA A 27 6.25 8.94 -16.45
CA ALA A 27 7.66 9.29 -16.32
C ALA A 27 8.25 9.79 -17.65
N ARG A 28 7.97 9.11 -18.76
CA ARG A 28 8.45 9.52 -20.08
C ARG A 28 7.86 10.84 -20.54
N LEU A 29 6.61 11.14 -20.19
CA LEU A 29 5.91 12.33 -20.61
C LEU A 29 6.26 13.55 -19.74
N LEU A 30 6.42 13.37 -18.43
CA LEU A 30 6.63 14.47 -17.48
C LEU A 30 8.10 14.71 -17.12
N LEU A 31 9.01 13.76 -17.43
CA LEU A 31 10.41 13.76 -17.00
C LEU A 31 10.56 13.77 -15.47
N PRO A 32 11.76 13.73 -14.88
CA PRO A 32 11.93 13.62 -13.43
C PRO A 32 11.24 14.74 -12.64
N GLU A 33 11.39 15.99 -13.04
CA GLU A 33 10.80 17.16 -12.36
C GLU A 33 9.27 17.08 -12.32
N GLY A 34 8.63 16.90 -13.48
CA GLY A 34 7.17 16.80 -13.53
C GLY A 34 6.62 15.54 -12.87
N ARG A 35 7.39 14.42 -12.90
CA ARG A 35 7.02 13.19 -12.18
C ARG A 35 7.05 13.39 -10.67
N GLY A 36 8.05 14.12 -10.17
CA GLY A 36 8.17 14.47 -8.75
C GLY A 36 7.10 15.47 -8.33
N ALA A 37 6.86 16.53 -9.14
CA ALA A 37 5.79 17.47 -8.87
C ALA A 37 4.42 16.78 -8.80
N LEU A 38 4.14 15.84 -9.70
CA LEU A 38 2.92 15.00 -9.64
C LEU A 38 2.86 14.20 -8.34
N ALA A 39 3.97 13.57 -7.95
CA ALA A 39 4.03 12.81 -6.70
C ALA A 39 3.79 13.71 -5.47
N ALA A 40 4.38 14.89 -5.43
CA ALA A 40 4.21 15.87 -4.35
C ALA A 40 2.74 16.33 -4.21
N VAL A 41 2.08 16.61 -5.34
CA VAL A 41 0.67 17.03 -5.37
C VAL A 41 -0.27 15.92 -4.87
N LEU A 42 -0.01 14.67 -5.26
CA LEU A 42 -0.87 13.53 -4.90
C LEU A 42 -0.62 13.04 -3.46
N PHE A 43 0.60 13.17 -2.94
CA PHE A 43 1.04 12.57 -1.68
C PHE A 43 0.16 12.96 -0.49
N TRP A 44 0.05 14.27 -0.21
CA TRP A 44 -0.65 14.73 0.97
C TRP A 44 -2.16 14.46 0.95
N PRO A 45 -2.89 14.73 -0.15
CA PRO A 45 -4.31 14.39 -0.21
C PRO A 45 -4.58 12.89 -0.04
N GLN A 46 -3.74 12.02 -0.62
CA GLN A 46 -3.88 10.57 -0.45
C GLN A 46 -3.55 10.10 0.98
N LEU A 47 -2.51 10.65 1.59
CA LEU A 47 -2.16 10.37 2.99
C LEU A 47 -3.27 10.85 3.94
N LEU A 48 -3.76 12.07 3.76
CA LEU A 48 -4.87 12.63 4.55
C LEU A 48 -6.15 11.81 4.38
N ALA A 49 -6.44 11.32 3.17
CA ALA A 49 -7.57 10.42 2.93
C ALA A 49 -7.39 9.09 3.68
N GLY A 50 -6.20 8.49 3.62
CA GLY A 50 -5.91 7.23 4.32
C GLY A 50 -6.05 7.34 5.83
N ILE A 51 -5.52 8.42 6.42
CA ILE A 51 -5.67 8.70 7.86
C ILE A 51 -7.11 9.09 8.19
N GLY A 52 -7.71 9.97 7.42
CA GLY A 52 -9.02 10.54 7.72
C GLY A 52 -10.20 9.58 7.55
N PHE A 53 -10.04 8.47 6.82
CA PHE A 53 -11.10 7.46 6.70
C PHE A 53 -11.29 6.61 7.97
N LEU A 54 -10.41 6.76 8.97
CA LEU A 54 -10.50 6.22 10.34
C LEU A 54 -10.73 4.71 10.42
N SER A 55 -10.22 3.92 9.48
CA SER A 55 -10.45 2.46 9.43
C SER A 55 -11.95 2.07 9.36
N LEU A 56 -12.77 2.97 8.86
CA LEU A 56 -14.21 2.75 8.77
C LEU A 56 -14.58 1.59 7.83
N GLY A 57 -13.74 1.36 6.79
CA GLY A 57 -13.93 0.25 5.87
C GLY A 57 -13.90 -1.11 6.55
N GLU A 58 -12.95 -1.33 7.45
CA GLU A 58 -12.84 -2.57 8.23
C GLU A 58 -14.05 -2.76 9.15
N ALA A 59 -14.53 -1.68 9.76
CA ALA A 59 -15.72 -1.72 10.62
C ALA A 59 -16.98 -2.09 9.82
N VAL A 60 -17.17 -1.48 8.66
CA VAL A 60 -18.31 -1.76 7.77
C VAL A 60 -18.27 -3.20 7.27
N THR A 61 -17.12 -3.65 6.76
CA THR A 61 -16.93 -5.03 6.29
C THR A 61 -17.25 -6.04 7.38
N TYR A 62 -16.70 -5.84 8.59
CA TYR A 62 -16.95 -6.73 9.73
C TYR A 62 -18.42 -6.75 10.14
N ARG A 63 -19.04 -5.57 10.30
CA ARG A 63 -20.45 -5.47 10.75
C ARG A 63 -21.43 -6.08 9.75
N ILE A 64 -21.26 -5.85 8.45
CA ILE A 64 -22.09 -6.47 7.41
C ILE A 64 -21.91 -8.00 7.41
N GLY A 65 -20.67 -8.48 7.61
CA GLY A 65 -20.39 -9.91 7.67
C GLY A 65 -21.10 -10.65 8.81
N ILE A 66 -21.29 -9.98 9.97
CA ILE A 66 -21.93 -10.60 11.15
C ILE A 66 -23.43 -10.25 11.29
N LEU A 67 -23.91 -9.18 10.67
CA LEU A 67 -25.30 -8.69 10.73
C LEU A 67 -25.80 -8.34 9.33
N PRO A 68 -25.87 -9.30 8.41
CA PRO A 68 -26.26 -9.04 7.01
C PRO A 68 -27.69 -8.48 6.89
N GLU A 69 -28.57 -8.80 7.83
CA GLU A 69 -29.94 -8.29 7.89
C GLU A 69 -30.02 -6.77 8.19
N ARG A 70 -28.97 -6.20 8.78
CA ARG A 70 -28.85 -4.75 9.07
C ARG A 70 -28.00 -3.98 8.06
N GLU A 71 -27.63 -4.62 6.97
CA GLU A 71 -26.71 -4.03 5.99
C GLU A 71 -27.12 -2.62 5.52
N SER A 72 -28.37 -2.42 5.17
CA SER A 72 -28.87 -1.12 4.69
C SER A 72 -28.70 -0.01 5.74
N LEU A 73 -28.91 -0.34 7.01
CA LEU A 73 -28.72 0.57 8.14
C LEU A 73 -27.22 0.85 8.36
N ILE A 74 -26.38 -0.20 8.37
CA ILE A 74 -24.93 -0.09 8.54
C ILE A 74 -24.35 0.80 7.44
N ARG A 75 -24.74 0.57 6.20
CA ARG A 75 -24.29 1.33 5.03
C ARG A 75 -24.70 2.80 5.11
N ALA A 76 -25.97 3.11 5.41
CA ALA A 76 -26.42 4.49 5.58
C ALA A 76 -25.71 5.18 6.75
N SER A 77 -25.51 4.45 7.86
CA SER A 77 -24.87 4.98 9.07
C SER A 77 -23.35 5.13 8.96
N SER A 78 -22.71 4.52 7.97
CA SER A 78 -21.28 4.73 7.66
C SER A 78 -21.08 5.83 6.61
N PHE A 79 -21.93 5.88 5.59
CA PHE A 79 -21.77 6.77 4.44
C PHE A 79 -21.82 8.25 4.81
N TRP A 80 -22.88 8.70 5.52
CA TRP A 80 -23.05 10.11 5.83
C TRP A 80 -21.98 10.67 6.77
N PRO A 81 -21.60 9.98 7.85
CA PRO A 81 -20.47 10.41 8.66
C PRO A 81 -19.13 10.41 7.90
N ALA A 82 -18.88 9.41 7.03
CA ALA A 82 -17.69 9.41 6.20
C ALA A 82 -17.65 10.64 5.27
N LEU A 83 -18.78 10.97 4.64
CA LEU A 83 -18.88 12.16 3.80
C LEU A 83 -18.66 13.45 4.62
N ALA A 84 -19.25 13.58 5.80
CA ALA A 84 -19.04 14.73 6.68
C ALA A 84 -17.56 14.86 7.10
N MET A 85 -16.92 13.74 7.49
CA MET A 85 -15.49 13.72 7.82
C MET A 85 -14.62 14.10 6.63
N SER A 86 -14.96 13.66 5.41
CA SER A 86 -14.20 14.02 4.22
C SER A 86 -14.16 15.53 3.99
N VAL A 87 -15.26 16.24 4.30
CA VAL A 87 -15.32 17.71 4.24
C VAL A 87 -14.40 18.35 5.27
N VAL A 88 -14.38 17.82 6.50
CA VAL A 88 -13.47 18.30 7.57
C VAL A 88 -12.01 18.11 7.17
N ILE A 89 -11.65 16.91 6.65
CA ILE A 89 -10.29 16.62 6.19
C ILE A 89 -9.91 17.49 5.00
N LEU A 90 -10.83 17.70 4.05
CA LEU A 90 -10.61 18.59 2.91
C LEU A 90 -10.35 20.02 3.39
N ALA A 91 -11.18 20.56 4.29
CA ALA A 91 -11.02 21.91 4.81
C ALA A 91 -9.71 22.07 5.59
N GLY A 92 -9.38 21.11 6.47
CA GLY A 92 -8.11 21.07 7.19
C GLY A 92 -6.92 20.97 6.24
N GLY A 93 -6.98 20.08 5.26
CA GLY A 93 -5.95 19.91 4.22
C GLY A 93 -5.75 21.18 3.39
N TYR A 94 -6.83 21.89 3.04
CA TYR A 94 -6.76 23.15 2.30
C TYR A 94 -5.96 24.22 3.05
N LEU A 95 -6.18 24.34 4.36
CA LEU A 95 -5.47 25.28 5.21
C LEU A 95 -4.02 24.87 5.46
N LEU A 96 -3.79 23.58 5.64
CA LEU A 96 -2.45 23.03 5.96
C LEU A 96 -1.56 22.86 4.73
N MET A 97 -2.09 22.87 3.50
CA MET A 97 -1.32 22.55 2.29
C MET A 97 -0.04 23.37 2.12
N PRO A 98 0.00 24.70 2.38
CA PRO A 98 1.24 25.46 2.31
C PRO A 98 2.33 24.98 3.25
N PHE A 99 1.95 24.58 4.47
CA PHE A 99 2.89 24.02 5.46
C PHE A 99 3.38 22.62 5.06
N LEU A 100 2.48 21.81 4.50
CA LEU A 100 2.76 20.42 4.13
C LEU A 100 3.67 20.32 2.90
N LEU A 101 3.54 21.21 1.91
CA LEU A 101 4.38 21.26 0.73
C LEU A 101 5.60 22.16 0.89
N GLY A 102 5.55 23.13 1.82
CA GLY A 102 6.61 24.11 2.04
C GLY A 102 6.65 25.20 0.96
N GLU A 103 7.41 26.26 1.23
CA GLU A 103 7.54 27.44 0.33
C GLU A 103 8.25 27.08 -1.00
N GLY A 104 9.18 26.14 -0.99
CA GLY A 104 9.88 25.68 -2.20
C GLY A 104 8.94 25.10 -3.27
N ARG A 105 7.72 24.70 -2.89
CA ARG A 105 6.67 24.18 -3.79
C ARG A 105 5.43 25.06 -3.84
N ALA A 106 5.58 26.37 -3.61
CA ALA A 106 4.45 27.31 -3.64
C ALA A 106 3.65 27.25 -4.97
N HIS A 107 4.32 27.00 -6.07
CA HIS A 107 3.71 26.82 -7.40
C HIS A 107 2.76 25.62 -7.50
N LEU A 108 2.88 24.63 -6.60
CA LEU A 108 2.01 23.44 -6.54
C LEU A 108 0.83 23.57 -5.58
N TRP A 109 0.79 24.59 -4.71
CA TRP A 109 -0.24 24.71 -3.67
C TRP A 109 -1.67 24.72 -4.24
N THR A 110 -1.88 25.49 -5.30
CA THR A 110 -3.21 25.59 -5.94
C THR A 110 -3.65 24.25 -6.52
N LEU A 111 -2.72 23.53 -7.16
CA LEU A 111 -3.01 22.25 -7.76
C LEU A 111 -3.25 21.15 -6.68
N ALA A 112 -2.47 21.16 -5.62
CA ALA A 112 -2.67 20.25 -4.49
C ALA A 112 -3.98 20.52 -3.74
N ARG A 113 -4.35 21.81 -3.56
CA ARG A 113 -5.64 22.21 -3.02
C ARG A 113 -6.81 21.76 -3.90
N PHE A 114 -6.68 21.87 -5.22
CA PHE A 114 -7.66 21.30 -6.13
C PHE A 114 -7.79 19.78 -5.95
N TYR A 115 -6.66 19.08 -5.85
CA TYR A 115 -6.68 17.62 -5.70
C TYR A 115 -7.24 17.14 -4.35
N LEU A 116 -7.36 17.99 -3.33
CA LEU A 116 -8.09 17.64 -2.09
C LEU A 116 -9.55 17.27 -2.36
N LEU A 117 -10.16 17.73 -3.46
CA LEU A 117 -11.49 17.30 -3.90
C LEU A 117 -11.56 15.78 -4.15
N TYR A 118 -10.43 15.11 -4.35
CA TYR A 118 -10.33 13.66 -4.39
C TYR A 118 -10.89 13.01 -3.11
N ILE A 119 -10.70 13.61 -1.93
CA ILE A 119 -11.00 13.00 -0.61
C ILE A 119 -12.48 12.60 -0.48
N PRO A 120 -13.49 13.47 -0.71
CA PRO A 120 -14.89 13.08 -0.62
C PRO A 120 -15.26 11.91 -1.54
N PHE A 121 -14.80 11.93 -2.78
CA PHE A 121 -15.11 10.86 -3.74
C PHE A 121 -14.39 9.55 -3.39
N ASN A 122 -13.16 9.63 -2.90
CA ASN A 122 -12.45 8.47 -2.41
C ASN A 122 -13.14 7.84 -1.19
N PHE A 123 -13.63 8.65 -0.23
CA PHE A 123 -14.37 8.16 0.93
C PHE A 123 -15.67 7.46 0.53
N VAL A 124 -16.40 8.04 -0.43
CA VAL A 124 -17.59 7.41 -1.02
C VAL A 124 -17.24 6.05 -1.63
N ALA A 125 -16.20 6.02 -2.47
CA ALA A 125 -15.76 4.77 -3.10
C ALA A 125 -15.35 3.71 -2.05
N LEU A 126 -14.55 4.09 -1.05
CA LEU A 126 -14.08 3.18 0.00
C LEU A 126 -15.23 2.65 0.87
N ALA A 127 -16.20 3.48 1.25
CA ALA A 127 -17.36 3.04 2.06
C ALA A 127 -18.22 2.01 1.29
N LEU A 128 -18.41 2.21 -0.02
CA LEU A 128 -19.18 1.30 -0.86
C LEU A 128 -18.41 0.02 -1.19
N LEU A 129 -17.09 0.13 -1.42
CA LEU A 129 -16.21 -1.04 -1.57
C LEU A 129 -16.20 -1.92 -0.31
N ALA A 130 -16.19 -1.30 0.87
CA ALA A 130 -16.27 -2.03 2.14
C ALA A 130 -17.61 -2.78 2.29
N THR A 131 -18.69 -2.22 1.75
CA THR A 131 -20.00 -2.89 1.67
C THR A 131 -19.93 -4.12 0.79
N ASP A 132 -19.37 -4.01 -0.42
CA ASP A 132 -19.23 -5.12 -1.36
C ASP A 132 -18.35 -6.25 -0.77
N GLN A 133 -17.28 -5.87 -0.06
CA GLN A 133 -16.43 -6.81 0.64
C GLN A 133 -17.17 -7.52 1.78
N GLY A 134 -17.98 -6.80 2.56
CA GLY A 134 -18.82 -7.37 3.63
C GLY A 134 -19.87 -8.35 3.12
N ARG A 135 -20.41 -8.11 1.94
CA ARG A 135 -21.37 -8.99 1.21
C ARG A 135 -20.69 -10.19 0.54
N LEU A 136 -19.35 -10.23 0.52
CA LEU A 136 -18.56 -11.19 -0.25
C LEU A 136 -18.78 -11.07 -1.78
N GLU A 137 -19.24 -9.91 -2.27
CA GLU A 137 -19.39 -9.60 -3.70
C GLU A 137 -18.04 -9.23 -4.32
N PHE A 138 -17.11 -10.18 -4.35
CA PHE A 138 -15.72 -9.95 -4.77
C PHE A 138 -15.59 -9.56 -6.25
N GLU A 139 -16.50 -9.93 -7.12
CA GLU A 139 -16.48 -9.53 -8.53
C GLU A 139 -16.65 -8.02 -8.66
N ARG A 140 -17.68 -7.46 -8.04
CA ARG A 140 -17.94 -6.01 -8.03
C ARG A 140 -16.84 -5.24 -7.30
N PHE A 141 -16.42 -5.74 -6.14
CA PHE A 141 -15.29 -5.19 -5.39
C PHE A 141 -14.02 -5.08 -6.23
N ASN A 142 -13.63 -6.17 -6.92
CA ASN A 142 -12.43 -6.22 -7.76
C ASN A 142 -12.58 -5.34 -9.01
N MET A 143 -13.74 -5.34 -9.65
CA MET A 143 -14.04 -4.48 -10.80
C MET A 143 -13.86 -3.00 -10.45
N LEU A 144 -14.49 -2.52 -9.38
CA LEU A 144 -14.39 -1.11 -8.97
C LEU A 144 -12.96 -0.71 -8.61
N ARG A 145 -12.22 -1.59 -7.93
CA ARG A 145 -10.79 -1.35 -7.63
C ARG A 145 -9.93 -1.24 -8.88
N LEU A 146 -10.20 -2.06 -9.88
CA LEU A 146 -9.43 -2.07 -11.12
C LEU A 146 -9.76 -0.90 -12.03
N LEU A 147 -10.99 -0.40 -11.98
CA LEU A 147 -11.43 0.71 -12.83
C LEU A 147 -10.66 2.01 -12.56
N VAL A 148 -10.26 2.31 -11.32
CA VAL A 148 -9.50 3.54 -11.03
C VAL A 148 -8.17 3.59 -11.80
N PRO A 149 -7.24 2.61 -11.66
CA PRO A 149 -5.98 2.63 -12.41
C PRO A 149 -6.20 2.51 -13.93
N LEU A 150 -7.22 1.77 -14.37
CA LEU A 150 -7.54 1.63 -15.79
C LEU A 150 -8.00 2.95 -16.42
N LEU A 151 -8.94 3.65 -15.76
CA LEU A 151 -9.43 4.95 -16.23
C LEU A 151 -8.34 6.02 -16.17
N TYR A 152 -7.47 5.96 -15.16
CA TYR A 152 -6.33 6.86 -15.07
C TYR A 152 -5.35 6.63 -16.22
N LEU A 153 -4.98 5.39 -16.52
CA LEU A 153 -4.14 5.05 -17.67
C LEU A 153 -4.78 5.50 -19.00
N ALA A 154 -6.07 5.25 -19.17
CA ALA A 154 -6.82 5.69 -20.36
C ALA A 154 -6.84 7.22 -20.47
N GLY A 155 -7.02 7.92 -19.34
CA GLY A 155 -6.97 9.39 -19.29
C GLY A 155 -5.60 9.93 -19.70
N ILE A 156 -4.50 9.36 -19.20
CA ILE A 156 -3.14 9.75 -19.59
C ILE A 156 -2.89 9.50 -21.08
N PHE A 157 -3.34 8.36 -21.60
CA PHE A 157 -3.21 8.03 -23.02
C PHE A 157 -3.96 9.04 -23.90
N LEU A 158 -5.17 9.43 -23.51
CA LEU A 158 -5.95 10.46 -24.19
C LEU A 158 -5.26 11.83 -24.15
N LEU A 159 -4.70 12.22 -23.00
CA LEU A 159 -3.95 13.47 -22.84
C LEU A 159 -2.68 13.48 -23.70
N TRP A 160 -1.99 12.36 -23.80
CA TRP A 160 -0.86 12.18 -24.70
C TRP A 160 -1.26 12.37 -26.17
N MET A 161 -2.34 11.70 -26.62
CA MET A 161 -2.86 11.83 -28.00
C MET A 161 -3.28 13.27 -28.34
N THR A 162 -3.79 14.02 -27.36
CA THR A 162 -4.24 15.40 -27.54
C THR A 162 -3.15 16.44 -27.26
N ALA A 163 -1.89 16.00 -27.06
CA ALA A 163 -0.74 16.85 -26.71
C ALA A 163 -0.92 17.71 -25.45
N LYS A 164 -1.84 17.34 -24.55
CA LYS A 164 -2.08 18.03 -23.27
C LYS A 164 -1.26 17.42 -22.15
N VAL A 165 0.07 17.50 -22.29
CA VAL A 165 1.01 16.90 -21.34
C VAL A 165 1.42 17.94 -20.31
N SER A 166 0.86 17.87 -19.12
CA SER A 166 1.27 18.67 -17.96
C SER A 166 0.86 18.00 -16.64
N VAL A 167 1.52 18.36 -15.54
CA VAL A 167 1.21 17.87 -14.19
C VAL A 167 -0.27 18.12 -13.85
N GLY A 168 -0.80 19.32 -14.17
CA GLY A 168 -2.19 19.68 -13.90
C GLY A 168 -3.21 18.76 -14.60
N TRP A 169 -2.99 18.44 -15.87
CA TRP A 169 -3.87 17.53 -16.60
C TRP A 169 -3.81 16.10 -16.06
N PHE A 170 -2.63 15.64 -15.61
CA PHE A 170 -2.48 14.31 -15.03
C PHE A 170 -3.11 14.21 -13.66
N VAL A 171 -3.04 15.26 -12.83
CA VAL A 171 -3.79 15.39 -11.59
C VAL A 171 -5.29 15.36 -11.86
N ALA A 172 -5.77 16.10 -12.86
CA ALA A 172 -7.18 16.11 -13.25
C ALA A 172 -7.65 14.73 -13.74
N ALA A 173 -6.83 14.01 -14.51
CA ALA A 173 -7.15 12.65 -14.95
C ALA A 173 -7.24 11.65 -13.77
N ASN A 174 -6.34 11.76 -12.79
CA ASN A 174 -6.39 10.92 -11.58
C ASN A 174 -7.64 11.23 -10.73
N PHE A 175 -7.95 12.50 -10.54
CA PHE A 175 -9.18 12.94 -9.90
C PHE A 175 -10.43 12.43 -10.65
N ALA A 176 -10.48 12.60 -11.97
CA ALA A 176 -11.61 12.16 -12.80
C ALA A 176 -11.83 10.63 -12.73
N ALA A 177 -10.75 9.84 -12.73
CA ALA A 177 -10.85 8.38 -12.56
C ALA A 177 -11.53 8.02 -11.24
N THR A 178 -11.10 8.62 -10.13
CA THR A 178 -11.72 8.38 -8.80
C THR A 178 -13.16 8.89 -8.74
N PHE A 179 -13.42 10.06 -9.29
CA PHE A 179 -14.76 10.64 -9.37
C PHE A 179 -15.74 9.73 -10.14
N LEU A 180 -15.34 9.27 -11.32
CA LEU A 180 -16.19 8.37 -12.14
C LEU A 180 -16.45 7.04 -11.44
N VAL A 181 -15.45 6.46 -10.79
CA VAL A 181 -15.63 5.22 -10.02
C VAL A 181 -16.53 5.43 -8.81
N ALA A 182 -16.40 6.55 -8.10
CA ALA A 182 -17.30 6.90 -6.99
C ALA A 182 -18.76 7.05 -7.48
N LEU A 183 -18.99 7.72 -8.62
CA LEU A 183 -20.32 7.83 -9.23
C LEU A 183 -20.88 6.47 -9.64
N LEU A 184 -20.06 5.61 -10.25
CA LEU A 184 -20.47 4.26 -10.62
C LEU A 184 -20.82 3.44 -9.37
N ALA A 185 -19.99 3.49 -8.32
CA ALA A 185 -20.24 2.81 -7.05
C ALA A 185 -21.57 3.29 -6.42
N LEU A 186 -21.83 4.61 -6.42
CA LEU A 186 -23.10 5.17 -5.96
C LEU A 186 -24.29 4.66 -6.79
N ARG A 187 -24.17 4.64 -8.11
CA ARG A 187 -25.22 4.14 -9.01
C ARG A 187 -25.54 2.67 -8.76
N LEU A 188 -24.51 1.85 -8.56
CA LEU A 188 -24.67 0.41 -8.27
C LEU A 188 -25.26 0.16 -6.86
N ASN A 189 -25.18 1.13 -5.96
CA ASN A 189 -25.70 1.07 -4.60
C ASN A 189 -26.90 2.02 -4.36
N GLY A 190 -27.75 2.25 -5.36
CA GLY A 190 -28.83 3.25 -5.36
C GLY A 190 -29.80 3.16 -4.18
N SER A 191 -29.98 1.99 -3.57
CA SER A 191 -30.78 1.80 -2.34
C SER A 191 -30.20 2.47 -1.08
N LEU A 192 -28.98 3.03 -1.15
CA LEU A 192 -28.34 3.76 -0.04
C LEU A 192 -29.22 4.90 0.50
N PHE A 193 -29.85 5.64 -0.40
CA PHE A 193 -30.65 6.82 -0.07
C PHE A 193 -32.05 6.51 0.47
N LEU A 194 -32.45 5.23 0.43
CA LEU A 194 -33.78 4.79 0.91
C LEU A 194 -33.81 4.58 2.43
N HIS A 195 -32.65 4.52 3.09
CA HIS A 195 -32.56 4.24 4.52
C HIS A 195 -31.97 5.45 5.28
N LYS A 196 -32.62 5.77 6.40
CA LYS A 196 -32.09 6.81 7.29
C LYS A 196 -30.94 6.27 8.12
N PRO A 197 -29.86 7.05 8.30
CA PRO A 197 -28.76 6.66 9.19
C PRO A 197 -29.24 6.60 10.66
N SER A 198 -28.66 5.70 11.44
CA SER A 198 -28.84 5.62 12.89
C SER A 198 -27.59 6.14 13.58
N LEU A 199 -27.77 7.05 14.53
CA LEU A 199 -26.66 7.57 15.34
C LEU A 199 -26.03 6.46 16.21
N GLU A 200 -26.85 5.55 16.72
CA GLU A 200 -26.39 4.40 17.50
C GLU A 200 -25.49 3.48 16.68
N GLU A 201 -25.94 3.13 15.45
CA GLU A 201 -25.14 2.30 14.55
C GLU A 201 -23.86 3.03 14.11
N ALA A 202 -23.94 4.31 13.78
CA ALA A 202 -22.76 5.11 13.45
C ALA A 202 -21.76 5.13 14.63
N LYS A 203 -22.21 5.39 15.86
CA LYS A 203 -21.35 5.36 17.05
C LYS A 203 -20.71 3.99 17.27
N SER A 204 -21.44 2.90 17.04
CA SER A 204 -20.91 1.54 17.11
C SER A 204 -19.80 1.29 16.09
N LEU A 205 -20.03 1.70 14.82
CA LEU A 205 -19.04 1.60 13.74
C LEU A 205 -17.75 2.38 14.07
N PHE A 206 -17.90 3.64 14.50
CA PHE A 206 -16.74 4.47 14.85
C PHE A 206 -15.99 3.94 16.08
N THR A 207 -16.71 3.45 17.11
CA THR A 207 -16.07 2.85 18.28
C THR A 207 -15.22 1.62 17.88
N TYR A 208 -15.74 0.80 16.98
CA TYR A 208 -14.97 -0.34 16.44
C TYR A 208 -13.78 0.13 15.60
N ALA A 209 -14.01 1.06 14.66
CA ALA A 209 -12.98 1.59 13.76
C ALA A 209 -11.82 2.24 14.52
N LEU A 210 -12.11 3.10 15.49
CA LEU A 210 -11.10 3.82 16.28
C LEU A 210 -10.22 2.87 17.13
N ARG A 211 -10.70 1.67 17.47
CA ARG A 211 -9.89 0.66 18.16
C ARG A 211 -8.71 0.19 17.32
N PHE A 212 -8.87 0.12 16.00
CA PHE A 212 -7.84 -0.35 15.06
C PHE A 212 -7.08 0.80 14.38
N HIS A 213 -7.64 2.00 14.42
CA HIS A 213 -7.12 3.15 13.69
C HIS A 213 -5.66 3.53 14.04
N PRO A 214 -5.19 3.51 15.31
CA PRO A 214 -3.79 3.78 15.60
C PRO A 214 -2.83 2.82 14.90
N ALA A 215 -3.22 1.55 14.77
CA ALA A 215 -2.43 0.57 14.03
C ALA A 215 -2.40 0.89 12.52
N THR A 216 -3.54 1.30 11.96
CA THR A 216 -3.64 1.71 10.54
C THR A 216 -2.75 2.93 10.26
N ILE A 217 -2.73 3.94 11.14
CA ILE A 217 -1.86 5.12 11.00
C ILE A 217 -0.38 4.68 10.95
N VAL A 218 0.06 3.87 11.91
CA VAL A 218 1.47 3.45 11.97
C VAL A 218 1.86 2.64 10.72
N LEU A 219 0.98 1.74 10.26
CA LEU A 219 1.23 0.96 9.06
C LEU A 219 1.26 1.82 7.80
N LEU A 220 0.37 2.81 7.69
CA LEU A 220 0.33 3.76 6.59
C LEU A 220 1.62 4.60 6.57
N LEU A 221 2.03 5.14 7.71
CA LEU A 221 3.27 5.91 7.84
C LEU A 221 4.50 5.05 7.53
N ALA A 222 4.53 3.80 7.98
CA ALA A 222 5.63 2.89 7.68
C ALA A 222 5.80 2.61 6.17
N GLY A 223 4.72 2.73 5.40
CA GLY A 223 4.75 2.59 3.94
C GLY A 223 5.02 3.89 3.16
N GLN A 224 5.09 5.06 3.84
CA GLN A 224 5.18 6.36 3.17
C GLN A 224 6.24 7.30 3.75
N VAL A 225 6.87 6.92 4.86
CA VAL A 225 7.78 7.81 5.60
C VAL A 225 9.04 8.15 4.80
N ASP A 226 9.52 7.27 3.97
CA ASP A 226 10.65 7.48 3.08
C ASP A 226 10.34 8.51 1.99
N VAL A 227 9.18 8.38 1.34
CA VAL A 227 8.69 9.36 0.36
C VAL A 227 8.48 10.72 1.04
N PHE A 228 7.93 10.74 2.25
CA PHE A 228 7.80 11.96 3.04
C PHE A 228 9.15 12.64 3.28
N VAL A 229 10.18 11.88 3.67
CA VAL A 229 11.53 12.42 3.91
C VAL A 229 12.12 13.00 2.62
N VAL A 230 11.98 12.29 1.49
CA VAL A 230 12.46 12.81 0.20
C VAL A 230 11.68 14.05 -0.22
N LEU A 231 10.36 14.05 -0.07
CA LEU A 231 9.50 15.21 -0.34
C LEU A 231 9.89 16.43 0.51
N ALA A 232 10.25 16.22 1.77
CA ALA A 232 10.56 17.32 2.69
C ALA A 232 11.95 17.94 2.46
N LEU A 233 12.92 17.17 1.97
CA LEU A 233 14.33 17.54 1.98
C LEU A 233 14.95 17.81 0.61
N TRP A 234 14.35 17.34 -0.49
CA TRP A 234 14.88 17.48 -1.84
C TRP A 234 13.86 18.11 -2.80
N ASP A 235 14.31 18.43 -4.01
CA ASP A 235 13.51 19.00 -5.08
C ASP A 235 12.61 17.96 -5.77
N ASP A 236 11.81 18.43 -6.71
CA ASP A 236 10.86 17.59 -7.44
C ASP A 236 11.56 16.60 -8.36
N ALA A 237 12.69 16.96 -8.98
CA ALA A 237 13.43 16.05 -9.84
C ALA A 237 13.96 14.85 -9.04
N THR A 238 14.54 15.11 -7.89
CA THR A 238 15.02 14.08 -6.96
C THR A 238 13.87 13.20 -6.44
N LEU A 239 12.72 13.79 -6.09
CA LEU A 239 11.52 13.05 -5.72
C LEU A 239 11.03 12.16 -6.86
N GLY A 240 11.05 12.66 -8.09
CA GLY A 240 10.69 11.90 -9.29
C GLY A 240 11.56 10.67 -9.48
N GLN A 241 12.88 10.80 -9.34
CA GLN A 241 13.85 9.69 -9.37
C GLN A 241 13.53 8.65 -8.28
N TYR A 242 13.29 9.10 -7.05
CA TYR A 242 13.00 8.22 -5.92
C TYR A 242 11.71 7.42 -6.12
N VAL A 243 10.65 8.08 -6.58
CA VAL A 243 9.35 7.42 -6.82
C VAL A 243 9.45 6.35 -7.91
N ILE A 244 10.28 6.55 -8.93
CA ILE A 244 10.55 5.52 -9.95
C ILE A 244 11.33 4.35 -9.33
N ALA A 245 12.39 4.62 -8.57
CA ALA A 245 13.14 3.59 -7.86
C ALA A 245 12.23 2.74 -6.96
N LEU A 246 11.36 3.40 -6.19
CA LEU A 246 10.38 2.77 -5.33
C LEU A 246 9.35 1.93 -6.11
N THR A 247 8.84 2.46 -7.22
CA THR A 247 7.85 1.77 -8.06
C THR A 247 8.38 0.44 -8.56
N ILE A 248 9.60 0.40 -9.08
CA ILE A 248 10.20 -0.84 -9.60
C ILE A 248 10.47 -1.82 -8.46
N ALA A 249 11.12 -1.34 -7.39
CA ALA A 249 11.51 -2.19 -6.26
C ALA A 249 10.31 -2.83 -5.57
N SER A 250 9.21 -2.09 -5.41
CA SER A 250 8.01 -2.57 -4.72
C SER A 250 7.15 -3.48 -5.59
N SER A 251 6.99 -3.19 -6.89
CA SER A 251 5.97 -3.81 -7.74
C SER A 251 6.13 -5.32 -7.87
N GLY A 252 7.34 -5.80 -8.18
CA GLY A 252 7.58 -7.24 -8.36
C GLY A 252 7.49 -8.04 -7.06
N LEU A 253 8.05 -7.50 -5.98
CA LEU A 253 8.17 -8.19 -4.69
C LEU A 253 6.86 -8.15 -3.88
N SER A 254 6.00 -7.14 -4.09
CA SER A 254 4.70 -7.04 -3.44
C SER A 254 3.72 -8.14 -3.85
N ILE A 255 3.82 -8.68 -5.07
CA ILE A 255 2.98 -9.79 -5.54
C ILE A 255 3.20 -11.02 -4.66
N ILE A 256 4.48 -11.37 -4.39
CA ILE A 256 4.83 -12.52 -3.53
C ILE A 256 4.30 -12.27 -2.12
N SER A 257 4.60 -11.13 -1.53
CA SER A 257 4.16 -10.78 -0.17
C SER A 257 2.64 -10.79 -0.04
N GLY A 258 1.93 -10.27 -1.05
CA GLY A 258 0.46 -10.26 -1.11
C GLY A 258 -0.15 -11.67 -1.18
N ALA A 259 0.47 -12.59 -1.92
CA ALA A 259 0.05 -13.98 -1.97
C ALA A 259 0.14 -14.66 -0.59
N TYR A 260 1.30 -14.52 0.07
CA TYR A 260 1.49 -15.08 1.43
C TYR A 260 0.56 -14.45 2.45
N HIS A 261 0.29 -13.15 2.34
CA HIS A 261 -0.63 -12.43 3.23
C HIS A 261 -2.03 -13.06 3.27
N LYS A 262 -2.54 -13.46 2.12
CA LYS A 262 -3.90 -14.02 1.99
C LYS A 262 -4.00 -15.48 2.39
N VAL A 263 -2.92 -16.23 2.24
CA VAL A 263 -2.91 -17.68 2.47
C VAL A 263 -2.43 -18.04 3.86
N LEU A 264 -1.35 -17.40 4.34
CA LEU A 264 -0.66 -17.84 5.55
C LEU A 264 -1.49 -17.59 6.83
N PHE A 265 -2.08 -16.40 6.96
CA PHE A 265 -2.86 -16.04 8.15
C PHE A 265 -4.01 -17.04 8.43
N PRO A 266 -4.91 -17.36 7.48
CA PRO A 266 -6.01 -18.30 7.73
C PRO A 266 -5.52 -19.70 8.06
N HIS A 267 -4.45 -20.20 7.39
CA HIS A 267 -3.93 -21.53 7.64
C HIS A 267 -3.27 -21.63 9.00
N VAL A 268 -2.49 -20.62 9.41
CA VAL A 268 -1.88 -20.60 10.75
C VAL A 268 -2.94 -20.54 11.84
N ALA A 269 -4.02 -19.77 11.63
CA ALA A 269 -5.11 -19.64 12.59
C ALA A 269 -5.93 -20.94 12.79
N GLN A 270 -5.92 -21.84 11.80
CA GLN A 270 -6.60 -23.15 11.89
C GLN A 270 -5.79 -24.20 12.67
N ILE A 271 -4.49 -23.98 12.86
CA ILE A 271 -3.63 -24.89 13.61
C ILE A 271 -3.77 -24.58 15.11
N HIS A 272 -4.17 -25.57 15.89
CA HIS A 272 -4.43 -25.39 17.33
C HIS A 272 -3.18 -25.55 18.20
N ASP A 273 -2.20 -26.34 17.73
CA ASP A 273 -0.95 -26.54 18.44
C ASP A 273 0.12 -25.52 18.03
N ARG A 274 0.86 -25.01 19.00
CA ARG A 274 1.88 -23.98 18.78
C ARG A 274 3.06 -24.49 17.94
N ALA A 275 3.43 -25.74 18.09
CA ALA A 275 4.53 -26.33 17.33
C ALA A 275 4.21 -26.39 15.82
N GLY A 276 2.99 -26.80 15.46
CA GLY A 276 2.51 -26.79 14.09
C GLY A 276 2.43 -25.40 13.48
N GLN A 277 1.97 -24.40 14.27
CA GLN A 277 1.96 -22.98 13.85
C GLN A 277 3.38 -22.48 13.53
N ILE A 278 4.35 -22.77 14.41
CA ILE A 278 5.77 -22.41 14.20
C ILE A 278 6.35 -23.15 13.00
N GLY A 279 6.03 -24.43 12.84
CA GLY A 279 6.46 -25.23 11.69
C GLY A 279 5.95 -24.65 10.36
N LEU A 280 4.69 -24.20 10.31
CA LEU A 280 4.12 -23.55 9.11
C LEU A 280 4.77 -22.17 8.85
N LEU A 281 5.00 -21.35 9.90
CA LEU A 281 5.75 -20.10 9.80
C LEU A 281 7.15 -20.34 9.20
N ALA A 282 7.90 -21.29 9.73
CA ALA A 282 9.26 -21.59 9.29
C ALA A 282 9.29 -22.02 7.81
N ARG A 283 8.36 -22.89 7.38
CA ARG A 283 8.21 -23.24 5.96
C ARG A 283 7.87 -22.02 5.10
N GLY A 284 6.90 -21.22 5.54
CA GLY A 284 6.50 -19.99 4.84
C GLY A 284 7.65 -18.99 4.67
N VAL A 285 8.43 -18.74 5.71
CA VAL A 285 9.61 -17.85 5.68
C VAL A 285 10.66 -18.38 4.70
N ARG A 286 11.00 -19.69 4.76
CA ARG A 286 12.00 -20.30 3.85
C ARG A 286 11.58 -20.22 2.39
N HIS A 287 10.34 -20.62 2.08
CA HIS A 287 9.78 -20.54 0.72
C HIS A 287 9.81 -19.10 0.19
N ALA A 288 9.30 -18.17 1.00
CA ALA A 288 9.28 -16.78 0.60
C ALA A 288 10.68 -16.19 0.43
N THR A 289 11.64 -16.55 1.28
CA THR A 289 13.04 -16.12 1.13
C THR A 289 13.58 -16.55 -0.22
N LEU A 290 13.39 -17.84 -0.60
CA LEU A 290 13.85 -18.35 -1.89
C LEU A 290 13.19 -17.62 -3.06
N LEU A 291 11.86 -17.43 -3.03
CA LEU A 291 11.13 -16.75 -4.09
C LEU A 291 11.50 -15.27 -4.20
N LEU A 292 11.59 -14.58 -3.06
CA LEU A 292 11.96 -13.16 -3.03
C LEU A 292 13.40 -12.96 -3.53
N VAL A 293 14.34 -13.80 -3.11
CA VAL A 293 15.73 -13.75 -3.59
C VAL A 293 15.81 -14.13 -5.07
N ALA A 294 15.14 -15.22 -5.50
CA ALA A 294 15.13 -15.65 -6.89
C ALA A 294 14.56 -14.58 -7.84
N LEU A 295 13.58 -13.77 -7.39
CA LEU A 295 13.04 -12.68 -8.17
C LEU A 295 13.89 -11.41 -8.07
N SER A 296 14.44 -11.11 -6.88
CA SER A 296 15.22 -9.88 -6.66
C SER A 296 16.57 -9.88 -7.34
N LEU A 297 17.24 -11.03 -7.44
CA LEU A 297 18.54 -11.11 -8.10
C LEU A 297 18.48 -10.74 -9.59
N PRO A 298 17.64 -11.38 -10.45
CA PRO A 298 17.55 -10.99 -11.86
C PRO A 298 16.99 -9.57 -12.00
N LEU A 299 16.01 -9.16 -11.15
CA LEU A 299 15.50 -7.79 -11.17
C LEU A 299 16.63 -6.78 -10.88
N GLY A 300 17.46 -7.03 -9.87
CA GLY A 300 18.61 -6.18 -9.55
C GLY A 300 19.64 -6.14 -10.66
N LEU A 301 20.01 -7.31 -11.20
CA LEU A 301 20.97 -7.39 -12.31
C LEU A 301 20.50 -6.65 -13.57
N LEU A 302 19.20 -6.71 -13.86
CA LEU A 302 18.61 -6.08 -15.04
C LEU A 302 18.25 -4.60 -14.82
N MET A 303 18.37 -4.06 -13.60
CA MET A 303 17.98 -2.70 -13.25
C MET A 303 18.59 -1.62 -14.16
N PRO A 304 19.89 -1.66 -14.50
CA PRO A 304 20.49 -0.66 -15.38
C PRO A 304 19.87 -0.60 -16.79
N TRP A 305 19.20 -1.68 -17.23
CA TRP A 305 18.48 -1.71 -18.52
C TRP A 305 16.98 -1.47 -18.35
N ILE A 306 16.36 -2.00 -17.27
CA ILE A 306 14.92 -1.86 -17.03
C ILE A 306 14.53 -0.39 -16.78
N VAL A 307 15.32 0.37 -16.00
CA VAL A 307 15.01 1.76 -15.69
C VAL A 307 14.97 2.63 -16.95
N PRO A 308 16.03 2.73 -17.76
CA PRO A 308 15.99 3.54 -18.98
C PRO A 308 15.00 3.00 -20.02
N LEU A 309 14.85 1.66 -20.12
CA LEU A 309 13.90 1.04 -21.05
C LEU A 309 12.45 1.38 -20.72
N LEU A 310 12.05 1.35 -19.46
CA LEU A 310 10.66 1.61 -19.07
C LEU A 310 10.39 3.11 -18.88
N PHE A 311 11.27 3.83 -18.21
CA PHE A 311 11.01 5.21 -17.75
C PHE A 311 11.78 6.27 -18.55
N GLY A 312 12.78 5.89 -19.31
CA GLY A 312 13.64 6.77 -20.10
C GLY A 312 14.98 7.06 -19.42
N GLU A 313 15.96 7.49 -20.21
CA GLU A 313 17.34 7.74 -19.75
C GLU A 313 17.44 8.85 -18.71
N ALA A 314 16.49 9.78 -18.69
CA ALA A 314 16.42 10.82 -17.68
C ALA A 314 16.28 10.31 -16.24
N PHE A 315 15.95 9.02 -16.07
CA PHE A 315 15.81 8.35 -14.78
C PHE A 315 16.99 7.46 -14.39
N ASN A 316 18.13 7.58 -15.06
CA ASN A 316 19.33 6.78 -14.75
C ASN A 316 19.81 6.93 -13.30
N ASP A 317 19.61 8.09 -12.67
CA ASP A 317 19.94 8.32 -11.26
C ASP A 317 19.07 7.50 -10.29
N ALA A 318 17.95 6.96 -10.74
CA ALA A 318 17.11 6.06 -9.96
C ALA A 318 17.66 4.63 -9.87
N VAL A 319 18.62 4.23 -10.73
CA VAL A 319 19.12 2.85 -10.83
C VAL A 319 19.74 2.38 -9.51
N ILE A 320 20.69 3.12 -8.95
CA ILE A 320 21.37 2.72 -7.71
C ILE A 320 20.40 2.73 -6.49
N PRO A 321 19.59 3.79 -6.27
CA PRO A 321 18.53 3.75 -5.27
C PRO A 321 17.60 2.55 -5.43
N ALA A 322 17.18 2.22 -6.66
CA ALA A 322 16.32 1.07 -6.93
C ALA A 322 16.96 -0.27 -6.56
N LEU A 323 18.25 -0.46 -6.84
CA LEU A 323 19.00 -1.64 -6.43
C LEU A 323 18.97 -1.84 -4.91
N VAL A 324 19.23 -0.79 -4.15
CA VAL A 324 19.20 -0.82 -2.67
C VAL A 324 17.77 -1.08 -2.18
N LEU A 325 16.78 -0.44 -2.80
CA LEU A 325 15.37 -0.66 -2.46
C LEU A 325 14.90 -2.08 -2.78
N VAL A 326 15.36 -2.71 -3.86
CA VAL A 326 15.06 -4.12 -4.13
C VAL A 326 15.50 -5.01 -2.97
N ALA A 327 16.71 -4.82 -2.45
CA ALA A 327 17.18 -5.54 -1.27
C ALA A 327 16.34 -5.22 -0.02
N ALA A 328 15.96 -3.95 0.18
CA ALA A 328 15.07 -3.53 1.27
C ALA A 328 13.69 -4.20 1.16
N TYR A 329 13.12 -4.31 -0.04
CA TYR A 329 11.80 -4.93 -0.27
C TYR A 329 11.79 -6.46 -0.09
N VAL A 330 12.93 -7.14 -0.24
CA VAL A 330 13.06 -8.53 0.25
C VAL A 330 12.82 -8.60 1.75
N LEU A 331 13.43 -7.69 2.53
CA LEU A 331 13.22 -7.61 3.98
C LEU A 331 11.76 -7.23 4.33
N VAL A 332 11.14 -6.31 3.57
CA VAL A 332 9.71 -5.97 3.71
C VAL A 332 8.84 -7.19 3.51
N GLY A 333 9.11 -7.98 2.46
CA GLY A 333 8.38 -9.22 2.18
C GLY A 333 8.49 -10.23 3.32
N LEU A 334 9.69 -10.51 3.80
CA LEU A 334 9.94 -11.42 4.92
C LEU A 334 9.26 -10.93 6.21
N LYS A 335 9.40 -9.64 6.52
CA LYS A 335 8.72 -9.00 7.65
C LYS A 335 7.20 -9.20 7.58
N SER A 336 6.61 -8.98 6.41
CA SER A 336 5.17 -9.13 6.18
C SER A 336 4.69 -10.55 6.50
N ILE A 337 5.43 -11.58 6.08
CA ILE A 337 5.11 -12.98 6.32
C ILE A 337 5.15 -13.31 7.82
N VAL A 338 6.17 -12.85 8.52
CA VAL A 338 6.26 -13.04 9.98
C VAL A 338 5.10 -12.36 10.69
N ILE A 339 4.75 -11.12 10.30
CA ILE A 339 3.62 -10.37 10.88
C ILE A 339 2.30 -11.11 10.65
N GLN A 340 2.04 -11.67 9.47
CA GLN A 340 0.81 -12.41 9.20
C GLN A 340 0.72 -13.70 10.04
N SER A 341 1.84 -14.39 10.22
CA SER A 341 1.87 -15.56 11.09
C SER A 341 1.61 -15.20 12.56
N LEU A 342 2.21 -14.12 13.06
CA LEU A 342 1.95 -13.61 14.41
C LEU A 342 0.49 -13.17 14.60
N ARG A 343 -0.16 -12.62 13.57
CA ARG A 343 -1.61 -12.39 13.61
C ARG A 343 -2.40 -13.68 13.72
N GLY A 344 -1.98 -14.75 13.02
CA GLY A 344 -2.54 -16.09 13.14
C GLY A 344 -2.33 -16.71 14.54
N PHE A 345 -1.26 -16.33 15.24
CA PHE A 345 -0.99 -16.71 16.63
C PHE A 345 -1.85 -15.92 17.65
N GLY A 346 -2.61 -14.90 17.23
CA GLY A 346 -3.30 -13.96 18.09
C GLY A 346 -2.43 -12.80 18.61
N GLU A 347 -1.19 -12.68 18.11
CA GLU A 347 -0.18 -11.70 18.54
C GLU A 347 -0.01 -10.51 17.56
N GLY A 348 -1.12 -10.04 16.99
CA GLY A 348 -1.11 -8.99 15.94
C GLY A 348 -0.45 -7.67 16.35
N GLY A 349 -0.43 -7.34 17.65
CA GLY A 349 0.21 -6.14 18.17
C GLY A 349 1.74 -6.07 17.93
N ARG A 350 2.40 -7.21 17.70
CA ARG A 350 3.83 -7.28 17.39
C ARG A 350 4.18 -6.65 16.05
N GLY A 351 3.29 -6.84 15.08
CA GLY A 351 3.44 -6.19 13.77
C GLY A 351 3.40 -4.67 13.85
N LEU A 352 2.58 -4.12 14.75
CA LEU A 352 2.52 -2.68 14.99
C LEU A 352 3.83 -2.14 15.58
N ILE A 353 4.42 -2.84 16.57
CA ILE A 353 5.71 -2.45 17.15
C ILE A 353 6.81 -2.50 16.08
N ALA A 354 6.86 -3.54 15.26
CA ALA A 354 7.80 -3.66 14.16
C ALA A 354 7.66 -2.52 13.14
N ALA A 355 6.42 -2.12 12.81
CA ALA A 355 6.16 -0.99 11.93
C ALA A 355 6.61 0.35 12.55
N ALA A 356 6.34 0.56 13.84
CA ALA A 356 6.79 1.75 14.57
C ALA A 356 8.33 1.85 14.60
N ILE A 357 9.03 0.74 14.83
CA ILE A 357 10.50 0.66 14.76
C ILE A 357 10.98 1.08 13.36
N SER A 358 10.34 0.59 12.27
CA SER A 358 10.70 1.01 10.91
C SER A 358 10.55 2.52 10.73
N VAL A 359 9.43 3.11 11.16
CA VAL A 359 9.18 4.56 11.03
C VAL A 359 10.26 5.36 11.76
N VAL A 360 10.56 5.01 13.02
CA VAL A 360 11.56 5.71 13.82
C VAL A 360 12.94 5.62 13.19
N ILE A 361 13.36 4.43 12.73
CA ILE A 361 14.68 4.27 12.10
C ILE A 361 14.76 5.08 10.80
N VAL A 362 13.74 5.08 9.94
CA VAL A 362 13.75 5.89 8.72
C VAL A 362 13.84 7.38 9.06
N LEU A 363 13.03 7.88 9.98
CA LEU A 363 13.05 9.30 10.36
C LEU A 363 14.41 9.74 10.91
N VAL A 364 15.07 8.89 11.69
CA VAL A 364 16.39 9.20 12.31
C VAL A 364 17.52 9.05 11.30
N ALA A 365 17.50 8.00 10.46
CA ALA A 365 18.63 7.63 9.61
C ALA A 365 18.56 8.25 8.19
N ALA A 366 17.37 8.49 7.66
CA ALA A 366 17.23 8.92 6.26
C ALA A 366 17.79 10.32 6.00
N TRP A 367 17.64 11.25 6.96
CA TRP A 367 18.19 12.59 6.79
C TRP A 367 19.75 12.61 6.80
N PRO A 368 20.46 12.08 7.80
CA PRO A 368 21.93 12.09 7.79
C PRO A 368 22.50 11.26 6.64
N LEU A 369 21.99 10.06 6.38
CA LEU A 369 22.45 9.24 5.26
C LEU A 369 22.15 9.90 3.92
N GLY A 370 20.96 10.48 3.77
CA GLY A 370 20.57 11.19 2.55
C GLY A 370 21.42 12.44 2.30
N LYS A 371 21.80 13.19 3.34
CA LYS A 371 22.69 14.34 3.20
C LYS A 371 24.07 13.96 2.64
N HIS A 372 24.59 12.78 3.00
CA HIS A 372 25.92 12.34 2.55
C HIS A 372 25.89 11.54 1.26
N MET A 373 24.84 10.78 1.01
CA MET A 373 24.76 9.79 -0.08
C MET A 373 23.54 10.01 -1.01
N GLY A 374 22.81 11.12 -0.85
CA GLY A 374 21.61 11.40 -1.67
C GLY A 374 20.52 10.32 -1.52
N LEU A 375 19.85 10.00 -2.60
CA LEU A 375 18.78 8.99 -2.62
C LEU A 375 19.24 7.59 -2.22
N VAL A 376 20.52 7.26 -2.48
CA VAL A 376 21.10 5.97 -2.04
C VAL A 376 21.10 5.89 -0.52
N GLY A 377 21.45 6.99 0.16
CA GLY A 377 21.42 7.07 1.63
C GLY A 377 20.01 6.87 2.21
N VAL A 378 18.99 7.47 1.59
CA VAL A 378 17.58 7.25 1.98
C VAL A 378 17.20 5.78 1.78
N SER A 379 17.56 5.18 0.64
CA SER A 379 17.29 3.78 0.34
C SER A 379 17.97 2.83 1.35
N ILE A 380 19.19 3.14 1.77
CA ILE A 380 19.92 2.42 2.84
C ILE A 380 19.16 2.56 4.17
N ALA A 381 18.68 3.75 4.52
CA ALA A 381 17.88 3.95 5.73
C ALA A 381 16.63 3.06 5.74
N VAL A 382 15.94 2.92 4.60
CA VAL A 382 14.79 1.99 4.43
C VAL A 382 15.23 0.54 4.63
N ALA A 383 16.36 0.13 4.08
CA ALA A 383 16.88 -1.23 4.27
C ALA A 383 17.24 -1.50 5.75
N VAL A 384 17.94 -0.59 6.41
CA VAL A 384 18.30 -0.68 7.83
C VAL A 384 17.04 -0.71 8.71
N ALA A 385 16.02 0.09 8.41
CA ALA A 385 14.76 0.11 9.13
C ALA A 385 14.01 -1.23 9.04
N ASN A 386 13.97 -1.83 7.85
CA ASN A 386 13.32 -3.13 7.67
C ASN A 386 14.16 -4.27 8.28
N LEU A 387 15.47 -4.19 8.23
CA LEU A 387 16.36 -5.13 8.92
C LEU A 387 16.17 -5.04 10.44
N GLY A 388 16.15 -3.83 11.01
CA GLY A 388 15.93 -3.61 12.44
C GLY A 388 14.57 -4.11 12.93
N SER A 389 13.50 -3.84 12.16
CA SER A 389 12.16 -4.34 12.52
C SER A 389 12.03 -5.85 12.34
N LEU A 390 12.66 -6.46 11.33
CA LEU A 390 12.72 -7.92 11.18
C LEU A 390 13.54 -8.55 12.30
N GLY A 391 14.66 -7.93 12.70
CA GLY A 391 15.48 -8.33 13.84
C GLY A 391 14.69 -8.32 15.15
N TYR A 392 13.87 -7.28 15.39
CA TYR A 392 12.94 -7.25 16.52
C TYR A 392 11.98 -8.44 16.51
N LEU A 393 11.34 -8.71 15.37
CA LEU A 393 10.40 -9.84 15.25
C LEU A 393 11.10 -11.19 15.46
N ALA A 394 12.31 -11.36 14.92
CA ALA A 394 13.12 -12.55 15.12
C ALA A 394 13.50 -12.75 16.60
N TYR A 395 13.90 -11.69 17.27
CA TYR A 395 14.20 -11.70 18.70
C TYR A 395 12.95 -12.06 19.54
N ASP A 396 11.79 -11.46 19.25
CA ASP A 396 10.53 -11.71 19.95
C ASP A 396 10.06 -13.17 19.74
N LEU A 397 10.17 -13.70 18.52
CA LEU A 397 9.90 -15.10 18.20
C LEU A 397 10.81 -16.06 18.98
N SER A 398 12.12 -15.77 19.00
CA SER A 398 13.09 -16.60 19.72
C SER A 398 12.83 -16.63 21.23
N ARG A 399 12.56 -15.48 21.83
CA ARG A 399 12.36 -15.38 23.30
C ARG A 399 11.02 -15.93 23.77
N ARG A 400 9.94 -15.64 23.07
CA ARG A 400 8.58 -15.98 23.54
C ARG A 400 8.11 -17.34 23.08
N PHE A 401 8.48 -17.72 21.87
CA PHE A 401 8.03 -18.96 21.26
C PHE A 401 9.13 -20.00 21.18
N GLN A 402 10.33 -19.70 21.74
CA GLN A 402 11.51 -20.57 21.75
C GLN A 402 11.89 -21.06 20.34
N VAL A 403 11.60 -20.23 19.33
CA VAL A 403 11.92 -20.54 17.93
C VAL A 403 13.42 -20.39 17.72
N ASN A 404 14.07 -21.45 17.27
CA ASN A 404 15.45 -21.35 16.86
C ASN A 404 15.53 -20.64 15.51
N LEU A 405 16.23 -19.52 15.43
CA LEU A 405 16.37 -18.73 14.21
C LEU A 405 16.99 -19.52 13.05
N LYS A 406 17.84 -20.51 13.36
CA LYS A 406 18.39 -21.43 12.35
C LYS A 406 17.28 -22.26 11.69
N ASP A 407 16.20 -22.58 12.40
CA ASP A 407 15.08 -23.34 11.85
C ASP A 407 14.18 -22.48 10.96
N LEU A 408 14.17 -21.15 11.17
CA LEU A 408 13.44 -20.22 10.30
C LEU A 408 14.14 -20.03 8.95
N TRP A 409 15.46 -19.84 8.94
CA TRP A 409 16.24 -19.51 7.75
C TRP A 409 17.26 -20.59 7.34
N GLY A 410 17.40 -21.67 8.11
CA GLY A 410 18.34 -22.74 7.82
C GLY A 410 17.97 -23.49 6.53
N LEU A 411 18.80 -23.32 5.52
CA LEU A 411 18.73 -24.09 4.27
C LEU A 411 19.43 -25.44 4.50
N ASN A 412 18.70 -26.45 4.99
CA ASN A 412 19.18 -27.82 5.07
C ASN A 412 18.73 -28.57 3.80
N PRO A 413 19.50 -29.50 3.20
CA PRO A 413 19.09 -30.29 2.05
C PRO A 413 17.74 -31.00 2.21
N ARG A 414 17.40 -31.44 3.44
CA ARG A 414 16.07 -32.00 3.75
C ARG A 414 14.93 -30.99 3.59
N THR A 415 15.18 -29.74 3.98
CA THR A 415 14.19 -28.67 3.86
C THR A 415 14.04 -28.16 2.43
N MET A 416 15.07 -28.26 1.59
CA MET A 416 14.97 -27.97 0.15
C MET A 416 14.08 -28.99 -0.58
N ASN A 417 14.13 -30.27 -0.21
CA ASN A 417 13.26 -31.29 -0.80
C ASN A 417 11.80 -31.12 -0.37
N GLU A 418 11.53 -30.69 0.88
CA GLU A 418 10.18 -30.35 1.34
C GLU A 418 9.61 -29.11 0.61
N VAL A 419 10.48 -28.13 0.31
CA VAL A 419 10.14 -26.95 -0.49
C VAL A 419 9.77 -27.36 -1.91
N TRP A 420 10.56 -28.24 -2.53
CA TRP A 420 10.32 -28.70 -3.90
C TRP A 420 9.07 -29.58 -4.03
N SER A 421 8.81 -30.44 -3.06
CA SER A 421 7.59 -31.27 -3.04
C SER A 421 6.31 -30.47 -2.81
N ALA A 422 6.37 -29.36 -2.05
CA ALA A 422 5.21 -28.51 -1.81
C ALA A 422 4.85 -27.62 -3.03
N THR A 423 5.82 -27.26 -3.89
CA THR A 423 5.55 -26.55 -5.14
C THR A 423 4.92 -27.43 -6.21
N THR A 424 5.04 -28.75 -6.10
CA THR A 424 4.41 -29.70 -7.04
C THR A 424 3.00 -30.11 -6.61
N THR A 425 2.54 -29.72 -5.41
CA THR A 425 1.21 -30.05 -4.87
C THR A 425 0.26 -28.85 -4.75
N LEU A 426 0.68 -27.65 -5.17
CA LEU A 426 -0.15 -26.45 -5.37
C LEU A 426 -0.58 -26.32 -6.83
#